data_3a5f6ec37dde29effddf855b53dd34db
#
_entry.id   3a5f6ec37dde29effddf855b53dd34db
#
_cell.length_a   1.000
_cell.length_b   1.000
_cell.length_c   1.000
_cell.angle_alpha   90.00
_cell.angle_beta   90.00
_cell.angle_gamma   90.00
#
_symmetry.space_group_name_H-M   'P 1'
#
loop_
_entity.id
_entity.type
_entity.pdbx_description
1 polymer ?
#
loop_
_entity_poly.entity_id
_entity_poly.type
_entity_poly.pdbx_seq_one_letter_code
_entity_poly.pdbx_strand_id
1 'polypeptide(L)' 'MSVSYPIKIEIEREGSNVIYNSYYTFDDSLSKRDVANKVASFYLDEINDDENLLITVTDTRDDSHYFYNHKVDNETSK' A
#
# COMPACT_ATOMS: atom_id res chain seq x y z
N MET A 1 -22.00 -6.82 3.21
CA MET A 1 -22.14 -6.21 1.90
C MET A 1 -20.82 -5.69 1.40
N SER A 2 -20.67 -5.62 0.08
CA SER A 2 -19.42 -5.15 -0.51
C SER A 2 -19.48 -3.66 -0.81
N VAL A 3 -18.35 -3.02 -0.61
CA VAL A 3 -18.20 -1.60 -0.93
C VAL A 3 -16.97 -1.46 -1.82
N SER A 4 -17.11 -0.61 -2.83
CA SER A 4 -16.00 -0.33 -3.74
C SER A 4 -15.26 0.91 -3.26
N TYR A 5 -13.95 0.78 -3.12
CA TYR A 5 -13.11 1.85 -2.62
C TYR A 5 -12.20 2.36 -3.73
N PRO A 6 -12.28 3.66 -4.06
CA PRO A 6 -11.35 4.25 -5.04
C PRO A 6 -10.02 4.53 -4.35
N ILE A 7 -9.02 3.77 -4.69
CA ILE A 7 -7.73 3.81 -4.00
C ILE A 7 -6.64 4.24 -4.96
N LYS A 8 -5.82 5.17 -4.50
CA LYS A 8 -4.60 5.57 -5.19
C LYS A 8 -3.43 4.97 -4.44
N ILE A 9 -2.56 4.29 -5.16
CA ILE A 9 -1.40 3.67 -4.57
C ILE A 9 -0.16 4.28 -5.19
N GLU A 10 0.71 4.81 -4.34
CA GLU A 10 1.96 5.38 -4.80
C GLU A 10 3.09 4.55 -4.21
N ILE A 11 3.93 4.03 -5.08
CA ILE A 11 5.08 3.22 -4.69
C ILE A 11 6.34 4.00 -5.01
N GLU A 12 7.05 4.41 -3.97
CA GLU A 12 8.27 5.18 -4.10
C GLU A 12 9.45 4.27 -3.85
N ARG A 13 10.32 4.18 -4.84
CA ARG A 13 11.55 3.43 -4.76
C ARG A 13 12.70 4.37 -5.03
N GLU A 14 13.88 3.91 -4.75
CA GLU A 14 15.07 4.66 -5.09
C GLU A 14 15.12 4.85 -6.60
N GLY A 15 15.04 6.10 -7.04
CA GLY A 15 15.12 6.43 -8.46
C GLY A 15 13.86 6.21 -9.26
N SER A 16 12.73 5.89 -8.60
CA SER A 16 11.50 5.59 -9.32
C SER A 16 10.30 5.89 -8.43
N ASN A 17 9.21 6.30 -9.08
CA ASN A 17 7.97 6.60 -8.38
C ASN A 17 6.82 6.22 -9.31
N VAL A 18 5.99 5.27 -8.89
CA VAL A 18 4.91 4.74 -9.71
C VAL A 18 3.60 4.97 -8.97
N ILE A 19 2.58 5.41 -9.72
CA ILE A 19 1.27 5.68 -9.15
C ILE A 19 0.24 4.83 -9.89
N TYR A 20 -0.60 4.13 -9.12
CA TYR A 20 -1.71 3.35 -9.65
C TYR A 20 -3.01 3.88 -9.07
N ASN A 21 -4.04 3.91 -9.89
CA ASN A 21 -5.39 4.23 -9.44
C ASN A 21 -6.28 3.04 -9.77
N SER A 22 -7.00 2.55 -8.76
CA SER A 22 -7.82 1.37 -8.97
C SER A 22 -8.98 1.36 -7.98
N TYR A 23 -9.94 0.49 -8.23
CA TYR A 23 -11.04 0.26 -7.30
C TYR A 23 -10.86 -1.10 -6.67
N TYR A 24 -11.05 -1.17 -5.37
CA TYR A 24 -10.97 -2.41 -4.61
C TYR A 24 -12.28 -2.62 -3.89
N THR A 25 -12.77 -3.84 -3.91
CA THR A 25 -14.03 -4.18 -3.29
C THR A 25 -13.78 -5.02 -2.06
N PHE A 26 -14.30 -4.58 -0.92
CA PHE A 26 -14.16 -5.26 0.34
C PHE A 26 -15.48 -5.24 1.07
N ASP A 27 -15.56 -6.05 2.14
CA ASP A 27 -16.71 -6.07 3.02
C ASP A 27 -16.80 -4.72 3.75
N ASP A 28 -18.02 -4.21 3.91
CA ASP A 28 -18.22 -2.91 4.53
C ASP A 28 -17.97 -2.93 6.04
N SER A 29 -17.74 -4.11 6.61
CA SER A 29 -17.40 -4.20 8.03
C SER A 29 -15.96 -3.84 8.31
N LEU A 30 -15.12 -3.73 7.27
CA LEU A 30 -13.71 -3.40 7.46
C LEU A 30 -13.55 -1.91 7.71
N SER A 31 -12.62 -1.56 8.62
CA SER A 31 -12.26 -0.17 8.81
C SER A 31 -11.43 0.31 7.64
N LYS A 32 -11.29 1.63 7.50
CA LYS A 32 -10.46 2.18 6.45
C LYS A 32 -9.02 1.71 6.57
N ARG A 33 -8.53 1.61 7.80
CA ARG A 33 -7.16 1.12 8.02
C ARG A 33 -7.02 -0.33 7.54
N ASP A 34 -8.02 -1.16 7.83
CA ASP A 34 -7.97 -2.55 7.39
C ASP A 34 -7.99 -2.66 5.88
N VAL A 35 -8.79 -1.82 5.23
CA VAL A 35 -8.82 -1.78 3.77
C VAL A 35 -7.45 -1.38 3.23
N ALA A 36 -6.85 -0.35 3.80
CA ALA A 36 -5.53 0.10 3.36
C ALA A 36 -4.48 -0.98 3.57
N ASN A 37 -4.54 -1.69 4.71
CA ASN A 37 -3.60 -2.77 4.99
C ASN A 37 -3.72 -3.89 3.95
N LYS A 38 -4.94 -4.25 3.60
CA LYS A 38 -5.14 -5.30 2.60
C LYS A 38 -4.63 -4.88 1.24
N VAL A 39 -4.90 -3.65 0.84
CA VAL A 39 -4.43 -3.14 -0.43
C VAL A 39 -2.90 -3.12 -0.47
N ALA A 40 -2.29 -2.61 0.60
CA ALA A 40 -0.83 -2.54 0.65
C ALA A 40 -0.22 -3.93 0.58
N SER A 41 -0.83 -4.92 1.22
CA SER A 41 -0.26 -6.26 1.23
C SER A 41 -0.23 -6.89 -0.16
N PHE A 42 -1.19 -6.54 -1.04
CA PHE A 42 -1.17 -7.04 -2.41
C PHE A 42 0.11 -6.64 -3.13
N TYR A 43 0.62 -5.46 -2.83
CA TYR A 43 1.82 -4.95 -3.47
C TYR A 43 3.08 -5.37 -2.74
N LEU A 44 3.02 -5.46 -1.42
CA LEU A 44 4.17 -5.89 -0.64
C LEU A 44 4.55 -7.33 -0.94
N ASP A 45 3.57 -8.18 -1.24
CA ASP A 45 3.84 -9.57 -1.55
C ASP A 45 4.58 -9.76 -2.87
N GLU A 46 4.56 -8.74 -3.73
CA GLU A 46 5.17 -8.84 -5.06
C GLU A 46 6.52 -8.15 -5.13
N ILE A 47 7.02 -7.67 -4.02
CA ILE A 47 8.24 -6.90 -3.98
C ILE A 47 9.42 -7.80 -3.66
N ASN A 48 10.56 -7.49 -4.27
CA ASN A 48 11.81 -8.15 -3.90
C ASN A 48 12.21 -7.74 -2.50
N ASP A 49 12.68 -8.70 -1.72
CA ASP A 49 13.05 -8.44 -0.34
C ASP A 49 14.25 -7.52 -0.21
N ASP A 50 14.99 -7.32 -1.28
CA ASP A 50 16.20 -6.49 -1.21
C ASP A 50 15.96 -5.06 -1.67
N GLU A 51 14.71 -4.62 -1.75
CA GLU A 51 14.39 -3.24 -2.12
C GLU A 51 13.82 -2.48 -0.95
N ASN A 52 14.28 -1.24 -0.80
CA ASN A 52 13.64 -0.31 0.12
C ASN A 52 12.60 0.48 -0.64
N LEU A 53 11.40 0.55 -0.07
CA LEU A 53 10.35 1.32 -0.72
C LEU A 53 9.32 1.82 0.29
N LEU A 54 8.57 2.80 -0.16
CA LEU A 54 7.46 3.35 0.61
C LEU A 54 6.20 3.23 -0.24
N ILE A 55 5.17 2.65 0.35
CA ILE A 55 3.86 2.56 -0.30
C ILE A 55 2.91 3.49 0.42
N THR A 56 2.28 4.39 -0.33
CA THR A 56 1.25 5.27 0.20
C THR A 56 -0.08 4.85 -0.38
N VAL A 57 -1.02 4.50 0.49
CA VAL A 57 -2.36 4.12 0.10
C VAL A 57 -3.29 5.27 0.44
N THR A 58 -3.99 5.80 -0.54
CA THR A 58 -4.88 6.94 -0.36
C THR A 58 -6.30 6.56 -0.75
N ASP A 59 -7.24 6.75 0.17
CA ASP A 59 -8.67 6.65 -0.16
C ASP A 59 -9.05 7.99 -0.76
N THR A 60 -9.33 8.04 -2.06
CA THR A 60 -9.54 9.30 -2.74
C THR A 60 -10.87 9.94 -2.43
N ARG A 61 -11.76 9.26 -1.71
CA ARG A 61 -13.03 9.86 -1.33
C ARG A 61 -12.85 10.93 -0.27
N ASP A 62 -11.88 10.76 0.62
CA ASP A 62 -11.67 11.70 1.72
C ASP A 62 -10.20 12.03 1.95
N ASP A 63 -9.31 11.60 1.04
CA ASP A 63 -7.88 11.87 1.10
C ASP A 63 -7.19 11.31 2.34
N SER A 64 -7.73 10.23 2.89
CA SER A 64 -7.06 9.52 3.97
C SER A 64 -5.83 8.81 3.44
N HIS A 65 -4.69 9.04 4.09
CA HIS A 65 -3.41 8.49 3.65
C HIS A 65 -2.90 7.50 4.68
N TYR A 66 -2.37 6.37 4.19
CA TYR A 66 -1.74 5.35 5.03
C TYR A 66 -0.40 5.00 4.42
N PHE A 67 0.64 4.97 5.25
CA PHE A 67 2.01 4.80 4.79
C PHE A 67 2.55 3.46 5.24
N TYR A 68 3.20 2.74 4.34
CA TYR A 68 3.79 1.43 4.62
C TYR A 68 5.22 1.42 4.10
N ASN A 69 6.17 1.18 5.00
CA ASN A 69 7.57 1.12 4.64
C ASN A 69 8.02 -0.33 4.55
N HIS A 70 8.72 -0.66 3.48
CA HIS A 70 9.43 -1.91 3.38
C HIS A 70 10.92 -1.59 3.33
N LYS A 71 11.65 -2.05 4.31
CA LYS A 71 13.08 -1.77 4.40
C LYS A 71 13.86 -3.06 4.47
N VAL A 72 14.95 -3.07 3.74
CA VAL A 72 15.86 -4.19 3.82
C VAL A 72 16.59 -4.12 5.16
N ASP A 73 16.60 -5.22 5.87
CA ASP A 73 17.26 -5.30 7.16
C ASP A 73 18.67 -5.77 6.94
N ASN A 74 19.61 -4.84 6.91
CA ASN A 74 21.01 -5.16 6.67
C ASN A 74 21.82 -5.34 7.93
N GLU A 75 21.23 -5.01 9.07
CA GLU A 75 22.00 -5.16 10.30
C GLU A 75 22.24 -6.58 10.65
N THR A 76 21.41 -7.45 10.19
CA THR A 76 21.59 -8.86 10.49
C THR A 76 22.84 -9.41 9.84
N SER A 77 23.43 -8.66 8.96
CA SER A 77 24.64 -9.13 8.31
C SER A 77 25.82 -9.24 9.25
N LYS A 78 25.69 -8.74 10.42
CA LYS A 78 26.79 -8.82 11.37
C LYS A 78 27.12 -10.19 11.79
#